data_a90a222505716aafffad14e62e7eea28
#
_entry.id   a90a222505716aafffad14e62e7eea28
#
_cell.length_a   1.000
_cell.length_b   1.000
_cell.length_c   1.000
_cell.angle_alpha   90.00
_cell.angle_beta   90.00
_cell.angle_gamma   90.00
#
_symmetry.space_group_name_H-M   'P 1'
#
loop_
_entity.id
_entity.type
_entity.pdbx_description
1 polymer ?
#
loop_
_entity_poly.entity_id
_entity_poly.type
_entity_poly.pdbx_seq_one_letter_code
_entity_poly.pdbx_strand_id
1 'polypeptide(L)'
;MSRLIIIFIVSVGLLYSCGKPNDPESLLIDDGGYKVLTSFNTSGYAQDVIKKDTLLYIVQGEGGLMIVDVSNPALPEIVSITSDDVRGYSTRIIMKDSVVYLAAGGFGLNVIDVSDPWFPDVTATNVGIKPATSFALFGDFLLTAISEKGVGIAEITYPTQPDVRGEFAISGYANGLAPHDTTLLLVACGEMGMSIYDISDFQQGYGTYPHIGWCDTPGYAEAITIIEDKSIAFLACGTAGLQIIDYSDTSNVFIVGRYDATGYAKDLEYRNNRIFLTTELAGLQIINVADLANPSLIGVVDTEYALGIEVDDKYIYIADDTGGLVIISIP
;
A
#
# COMPACT_ATOMS: atom_id res chain seq x y z
N MET A 1 -38.91 6.50 -72.31
CA MET A 1 -38.97 7.24 -71.04
C MET A 1 -38.58 6.28 -69.90
N SER A 2 -37.32 6.27 -69.55
CA SER A 2 -36.81 5.41 -68.51
C SER A 2 -36.67 6.21 -67.21
N ARG A 3 -37.37 5.81 -66.16
CA ARG A 3 -37.30 6.44 -64.83
C ARG A 3 -36.18 5.79 -64.03
N LEU A 4 -35.17 6.58 -63.74
CA LEU A 4 -34.06 6.23 -62.83
C LEU A 4 -34.55 6.35 -61.39
N ILE A 5 -34.56 5.24 -60.65
CA ILE A 5 -34.83 5.24 -59.20
C ILE A 5 -33.47 5.29 -58.50
N ILE A 6 -33.21 6.44 -57.79
CA ILE A 6 -32.06 6.61 -56.95
C ILE A 6 -32.42 6.09 -55.56
N ILE A 7 -31.75 4.98 -55.15
CA ILE A 7 -31.88 4.46 -53.76
C ILE A 7 -30.80 5.14 -52.91
N PHE A 8 -31.24 5.96 -51.96
CA PHE A 8 -30.38 6.51 -50.90
C PHE A 8 -30.18 5.41 -49.81
N ILE A 9 -28.97 4.91 -49.75
CA ILE A 9 -28.55 4.05 -48.63
C ILE A 9 -28.07 4.96 -47.53
N VAL A 10 -28.86 5.09 -46.46
CA VAL A 10 -28.46 5.77 -45.20
C VAL A 10 -27.68 4.73 -44.40
N SER A 11 -26.37 4.85 -44.37
CA SER A 11 -25.52 4.08 -43.46
C SER A 11 -25.66 4.65 -42.05
N VAL A 12 -26.40 3.95 -41.19
CA VAL A 12 -26.41 4.22 -39.75
C VAL A 12 -25.10 3.72 -39.19
N GLY A 13 -24.14 4.62 -38.96
CA GLY A 13 -22.95 4.34 -38.22
C GLY A 13 -23.31 4.12 -36.74
N LEU A 14 -23.27 2.86 -36.31
CA LEU A 14 -23.27 2.52 -34.90
C LEU A 14 -21.95 2.99 -34.29
N LEU A 15 -21.98 4.13 -33.62
CA LEU A 15 -20.92 4.56 -32.70
C LEU A 15 -20.95 3.61 -31.50
N TYR A 16 -20.07 2.61 -31.48
CA TYR A 16 -19.75 1.89 -30.26
C TYR A 16 -19.03 2.84 -29.34
N SER A 17 -19.75 3.46 -28.43
CA SER A 17 -19.19 4.05 -27.23
C SER A 17 -18.66 2.91 -26.36
N CYS A 18 -17.35 2.83 -26.16
CA CYS A 18 -16.75 2.00 -25.12
C CYS A 18 -16.98 2.69 -23.76
N GLY A 19 -18.24 2.80 -23.35
CA GLY A 19 -18.58 3.06 -21.96
C GLY A 19 -18.64 1.71 -21.22
N LYS A 20 -18.14 1.66 -19.99
CA LYS A 20 -18.45 0.54 -19.09
C LYS A 20 -19.97 0.32 -19.13
N PRO A 21 -20.48 -0.91 -19.35
CA PRO A 21 -21.91 -1.16 -19.17
C PRO A 21 -22.26 -0.72 -17.74
N ASN A 22 -23.31 0.09 -17.60
CA ASN A 22 -23.89 0.29 -16.27
C ASN A 22 -24.36 -1.09 -15.81
N ASP A 23 -23.58 -1.73 -14.95
CA ASP A 23 -23.99 -2.94 -14.29
C ASP A 23 -25.08 -2.57 -13.28
N PRO A 24 -26.32 -3.04 -13.47
CA PRO A 24 -27.39 -2.72 -12.52
C PRO A 24 -27.11 -3.25 -11.12
N GLU A 25 -26.23 -4.24 -10.96
CA GLU A 25 -25.80 -4.75 -9.66
C GLU A 25 -24.83 -3.80 -8.95
N SER A 26 -24.04 -2.98 -9.66
CA SER A 26 -23.17 -1.96 -9.06
C SER A 26 -23.96 -0.84 -8.36
N LEU A 27 -25.24 -0.69 -8.65
CA LEU A 27 -26.14 0.26 -7.99
C LEU A 27 -26.64 -0.20 -6.61
N LEU A 28 -26.30 -1.42 -6.18
CA LEU A 28 -26.77 -2.02 -4.93
C LEU A 28 -25.64 -2.27 -3.91
N ILE A 29 -24.40 -1.92 -4.22
CA ILE A 29 -23.30 -2.06 -3.27
C ILE A 29 -23.42 -0.88 -2.29
N ASP A 30 -23.74 -1.20 -1.02
CA ASP A 30 -23.76 -0.23 0.07
C ASP A 30 -22.35 0.30 0.32
N ASP A 31 -22.18 1.60 0.32
CA ASP A 31 -20.92 2.25 0.68
C ASP A 31 -20.65 2.23 2.19
N GLY A 32 -21.58 1.71 2.99
CA GLY A 32 -21.48 1.66 4.45
C GLY A 32 -21.47 3.06 5.10
N GLY A 33 -21.87 4.09 4.36
CA GLY A 33 -21.81 5.50 4.77
C GLY A 33 -20.47 6.18 4.46
N TYR A 34 -19.51 5.47 3.87
CA TYR A 34 -18.23 6.01 3.41
C TYR A 34 -18.41 6.75 2.09
N LYS A 35 -18.02 8.02 2.04
CA LYS A 35 -18.29 8.86 0.86
C LYS A 35 -17.03 9.50 0.33
N VAL A 36 -16.81 9.39 -0.97
CA VAL A 36 -15.78 10.17 -1.65
C VAL A 36 -16.10 11.66 -1.48
N LEU A 37 -15.18 12.38 -0.83
CA LEU A 37 -15.26 13.84 -0.67
C LEU A 37 -14.68 14.53 -1.88
N THR A 38 -13.54 14.04 -2.36
CA THR A 38 -12.86 14.58 -3.54
C THR A 38 -11.94 13.55 -4.16
N SER A 39 -11.73 13.67 -5.47
CA SER A 39 -10.64 13.06 -6.20
C SER A 39 -9.74 14.17 -6.70
N PHE A 40 -8.44 14.02 -6.51
CA PHE A 40 -7.44 15.04 -6.81
C PHE A 40 -6.37 14.44 -7.73
N ASN A 41 -6.24 14.98 -8.93
CA ASN A 41 -5.28 14.48 -9.90
C ASN A 41 -3.84 14.74 -9.45
N THR A 42 -3.02 13.71 -9.48
CA THR A 42 -1.57 13.81 -9.29
C THR A 42 -0.86 14.00 -10.64
N SER A 43 0.38 14.47 -10.62
CA SER A 43 1.16 14.66 -11.87
C SER A 43 1.74 13.35 -12.42
N GLY A 44 1.78 12.29 -11.61
CA GLY A 44 2.20 10.95 -11.97
C GLY A 44 1.20 9.91 -11.46
N TYR A 45 1.55 8.65 -11.52
CA TYR A 45 0.75 7.53 -11.05
C TYR A 45 0.84 7.42 -9.52
N ALA A 46 -0.22 7.73 -8.79
CA ALA A 46 -0.22 7.65 -7.32
C ALA A 46 -0.09 6.18 -6.88
N GLN A 47 0.99 5.84 -6.20
CA GLN A 47 1.33 4.48 -5.82
C GLN A 47 1.09 4.21 -4.33
N ASP A 48 1.44 5.19 -3.49
CA ASP A 48 1.33 5.07 -2.04
C ASP A 48 1.22 6.45 -1.40
N VAL A 49 0.68 6.51 -0.18
CA VAL A 49 0.42 7.76 0.53
C VAL A 49 0.62 7.58 2.02
N ILE A 50 1.23 8.57 2.67
CA ILE A 50 1.29 8.68 4.13
C ILE A 50 0.87 10.07 4.57
N LYS A 51 0.38 10.18 5.81
CA LYS A 51 -0.07 11.44 6.39
C LYS A 51 0.78 11.85 7.58
N LYS A 52 1.14 13.13 7.62
CA LYS A 52 1.70 13.76 8.82
C LYS A 52 1.03 15.11 9.03
N ASP A 53 0.40 15.29 10.17
CA ASP A 53 -0.39 16.48 10.51
C ASP A 53 -1.48 16.78 9.44
N THR A 54 -1.39 17.93 8.76
CA THR A 54 -2.29 18.31 7.66
C THR A 54 -1.73 18.02 6.29
N LEU A 55 -0.57 17.40 6.19
CA LEU A 55 0.10 17.12 4.94
C LEU A 55 0.01 15.64 4.56
N LEU A 56 -0.27 15.39 3.29
CA LEU A 56 -0.09 14.08 2.65
C LEU A 56 1.17 14.09 1.82
N TYR A 57 1.87 12.99 1.88
CA TYR A 57 3.06 12.71 1.10
C TYR A 57 2.73 11.55 0.16
N ILE A 58 2.66 11.82 -1.13
CA ILE A 58 2.19 10.89 -2.15
C ILE A 58 3.35 10.53 -3.06
N VAL A 59 3.63 9.25 -3.17
CA VAL A 59 4.61 8.75 -4.15
C VAL A 59 3.92 8.48 -5.49
N GLN A 60 4.51 8.93 -6.59
CA GLN A 60 3.86 9.00 -7.90
C GLN A 60 4.64 8.24 -8.99
N GLY A 61 5.20 7.07 -8.68
CA GLY A 61 6.01 6.33 -9.64
C GLY A 61 7.22 7.15 -10.13
N GLU A 62 7.31 7.43 -11.42
CA GLU A 62 8.35 8.31 -12.00
C GLU A 62 8.14 9.80 -11.66
N GLY A 63 6.94 10.18 -11.22
CA GLY A 63 6.62 11.54 -10.80
C GLY A 63 7.23 11.95 -9.45
N GLY A 64 7.93 11.04 -8.77
CA GLY A 64 8.61 11.29 -7.52
C GLY A 64 7.67 11.49 -6.33
N LEU A 65 7.90 12.53 -5.52
CA LEU A 65 7.14 12.87 -4.33
C LEU A 65 6.26 14.11 -4.56
N MET A 66 4.97 14.02 -4.25
CA MET A 66 4.06 15.17 -4.15
C MET A 66 3.67 15.38 -2.70
N ILE A 67 3.68 16.63 -2.23
CA ILE A 67 3.18 17.02 -0.91
C ILE A 67 1.92 17.85 -1.11
N VAL A 68 0.85 17.50 -0.39
CA VAL A 68 -0.49 18.10 -0.51
C VAL A 68 -0.99 18.49 0.87
N ASP A 69 -1.44 19.73 1.03
CA ASP A 69 -2.15 20.18 2.24
C ASP A 69 -3.63 19.74 2.16
N VAL A 70 -4.04 19.00 3.16
CA VAL A 70 -5.42 18.52 3.36
C VAL A 70 -6.03 19.07 4.64
N SER A 71 -5.62 20.26 5.10
CA SER A 71 -6.30 20.97 6.18
C SER A 71 -7.78 21.17 5.89
N ASN A 72 -8.14 21.31 4.62
CA ASN A 72 -9.48 21.17 4.10
C ASN A 72 -9.55 19.99 3.12
N PRO A 73 -9.96 18.78 3.56
CA PRO A 73 -9.92 17.58 2.71
C PRO A 73 -10.84 17.64 1.46
N ALA A 74 -11.82 18.54 1.44
CA ALA A 74 -12.67 18.77 0.26
C ALA A 74 -12.01 19.65 -0.81
N LEU A 75 -10.91 20.34 -0.46
CA LEU A 75 -10.18 21.26 -1.35
C LEU A 75 -8.67 21.12 -1.05
N PRO A 76 -8.04 20.01 -1.42
CA PRO A 76 -6.61 19.79 -1.21
C PRO A 76 -5.79 20.76 -2.09
N GLU A 77 -4.65 21.22 -1.54
CA GLU A 77 -3.75 22.15 -2.23
C GLU A 77 -2.34 21.56 -2.36
N ILE A 78 -1.74 21.63 -3.55
CA ILE A 78 -0.36 21.20 -3.75
C ILE A 78 0.59 22.14 -3.01
N VAL A 79 1.43 21.59 -2.15
CA VAL A 79 2.50 22.30 -1.47
C VAL A 79 3.77 22.27 -2.32
N SER A 80 4.18 21.08 -2.76
CA SER A 80 5.37 20.91 -3.60
C SER A 80 5.34 19.60 -4.38
N ILE A 81 6.19 19.53 -5.42
CA ILE A 81 6.46 18.30 -6.20
C ILE A 81 7.96 18.21 -6.39
N THR A 82 8.53 17.04 -6.06
CA THR A 82 9.96 16.74 -6.19
C THR A 82 10.12 15.52 -7.10
N SER A 83 10.51 15.75 -8.35
CA SER A 83 10.67 14.71 -9.37
C SER A 83 12.06 14.66 -9.99
N ASP A 84 12.70 15.78 -10.19
CA ASP A 84 13.90 15.90 -11.04
C ASP A 84 15.10 15.09 -10.51
N ASP A 85 15.24 14.99 -9.19
CA ASP A 85 16.34 14.28 -8.53
C ASP A 85 15.94 12.90 -7.99
N VAL A 86 14.66 12.56 -7.97
CA VAL A 86 14.17 11.23 -7.58
C VAL A 86 14.45 10.23 -8.71
N ARG A 87 15.03 9.09 -8.37
CA ARG A 87 15.44 8.07 -9.36
C ARG A 87 14.57 6.82 -9.30
N GLY A 88 14.22 6.31 -10.47
CA GLY A 88 13.44 5.07 -10.64
C GLY A 88 11.94 5.26 -10.44
N TYR A 89 11.21 4.16 -10.51
CA TYR A 89 9.76 4.10 -10.31
C TYR A 89 9.49 3.79 -8.84
N SER A 90 9.09 4.80 -8.08
CA SER A 90 8.85 4.67 -6.65
C SER A 90 7.43 4.16 -6.36
N THR A 91 7.31 3.12 -5.54
CA THR A 91 6.04 2.41 -5.28
C THR A 91 5.59 2.42 -3.83
N ARG A 92 6.49 2.70 -2.89
CA ARG A 92 6.18 2.73 -1.45
C ARG A 92 6.89 3.88 -0.78
N ILE A 93 6.30 4.33 0.31
CA ILE A 93 6.77 5.46 1.11
C ILE A 93 6.71 5.13 2.60
N ILE A 94 7.73 5.56 3.34
CA ILE A 94 7.70 5.59 4.80
C ILE A 94 8.42 6.85 5.29
N MET A 95 8.08 7.32 6.48
CA MET A 95 8.68 8.51 7.06
C MET A 95 9.21 8.24 8.45
N LYS A 96 10.42 8.75 8.74
CA LYS A 96 10.93 8.92 10.11
C LYS A 96 11.25 10.39 10.36
N ASP A 97 10.66 10.95 11.38
CA ASP A 97 10.74 12.38 11.73
C ASP A 97 10.34 13.28 10.54
N SER A 98 11.27 13.98 9.92
CA SER A 98 11.05 14.80 8.72
C SER A 98 11.76 14.25 7.48
N VAL A 99 12.10 12.95 7.47
CA VAL A 99 12.75 12.32 6.33
C VAL A 99 11.86 11.24 5.74
N VAL A 100 11.65 11.31 4.45
CA VAL A 100 10.87 10.36 3.66
C VAL A 100 11.81 9.42 2.92
N TYR A 101 11.49 8.13 2.95
CA TYR A 101 12.16 7.08 2.18
C TYR A 101 11.20 6.55 1.13
N LEU A 102 11.64 6.53 -0.13
CA LEU A 102 10.87 5.99 -1.26
C LEU A 102 11.52 4.71 -1.76
N ALA A 103 10.72 3.65 -1.92
CA ALA A 103 11.14 2.40 -2.52
C ALA A 103 11.04 2.49 -4.05
N ALA A 104 12.17 2.48 -4.73
CA ALA A 104 12.28 2.65 -6.17
C ALA A 104 12.78 1.38 -6.90
N GLY A 105 12.34 0.21 -6.45
CA GLY A 105 12.65 -1.07 -7.04
C GLY A 105 14.14 -1.27 -7.25
N GLY A 106 14.55 -1.57 -8.47
CA GLY A 106 15.95 -1.80 -8.85
C GLY A 106 16.89 -0.61 -8.66
N PHE A 107 16.36 0.61 -8.45
CA PHE A 107 17.15 1.79 -8.09
C PHE A 107 17.40 1.90 -6.58
N GLY A 108 16.75 1.06 -5.75
CA GLY A 108 16.92 1.08 -4.29
C GLY A 108 16.11 2.16 -3.62
N LEU A 109 16.71 2.91 -2.70
CA LEU A 109 16.03 3.95 -1.94
C LEU A 109 16.34 5.34 -2.47
N ASN A 110 15.33 6.22 -2.45
CA ASN A 110 15.51 7.66 -2.46
C ASN A 110 15.20 8.20 -1.06
N VAL A 111 15.98 9.18 -0.60
CA VAL A 111 15.90 9.78 0.73
C VAL A 111 15.68 11.28 0.55
N ILE A 112 14.59 11.79 1.12
CA ILE A 112 14.16 13.18 0.93
C ILE A 112 13.93 13.81 2.29
N ASP A 113 14.64 14.90 2.58
CA ASP A 113 14.37 15.75 3.75
C ASP A 113 13.17 16.65 3.42
N VAL A 114 12.13 16.54 4.21
CA VAL A 114 10.88 17.31 4.11
C VAL A 114 10.66 18.19 5.35
N SER A 115 11.73 18.57 6.04
CA SER A 115 11.69 19.49 7.17
C SER A 115 11.11 20.86 6.77
N ASP A 116 11.33 21.29 5.53
CA ASP A 116 10.57 22.33 4.85
C ASP A 116 9.74 21.71 3.72
N PRO A 117 8.43 21.50 3.92
CA PRO A 117 7.58 20.86 2.91
C PRO A 117 7.44 21.64 1.60
N TRP A 118 7.77 22.93 1.61
CA TRP A 118 7.74 23.78 0.40
C TRP A 118 8.98 23.59 -0.46
N PHE A 119 10.09 23.15 0.15
CA PHE A 119 11.39 22.96 -0.51
C PHE A 119 12.03 21.64 -0.07
N PRO A 120 11.42 20.48 -0.43
CA PRO A 120 12.01 19.16 -0.15
C PRO A 120 13.40 19.03 -0.76
N ASP A 121 14.34 18.43 -0.03
CA ASP A 121 15.72 18.21 -0.47
C ASP A 121 16.01 16.71 -0.63
N VAL A 122 16.40 16.28 -1.83
CA VAL A 122 16.80 14.90 -2.11
C VAL A 122 18.22 14.68 -1.63
N THR A 123 18.36 14.16 -0.42
CA THR A 123 19.66 14.00 0.27
C THR A 123 20.44 12.78 -0.19
N ALA A 124 19.78 11.73 -0.66
CA ALA A 124 20.40 10.52 -1.21
C ALA A 124 19.49 9.82 -2.21
N THR A 125 20.11 9.22 -3.23
CA THR A 125 19.45 8.37 -4.22
C THR A 125 20.25 7.09 -4.44
N ASN A 126 19.59 6.03 -4.92
CA ASN A 126 20.23 4.75 -5.23
C ASN A 126 21.00 4.16 -4.04
N VAL A 127 20.47 4.34 -2.82
CA VAL A 127 21.02 3.69 -1.63
C VAL A 127 20.97 2.17 -1.85
N GLY A 128 22.07 1.48 -1.53
CA GLY A 128 22.41 0.13 -2.02
C GLY A 128 21.50 -1.04 -1.62
N ILE A 129 20.32 -0.77 -1.04
CA ILE A 129 19.32 -1.79 -0.69
C ILE A 129 18.35 -1.94 -1.87
N LYS A 130 18.46 -3.05 -2.61
CA LYS A 130 17.66 -3.26 -3.83
C LYS A 130 17.49 -4.72 -4.24
N PRO A 131 16.35 -5.07 -4.86
CA PRO A 131 15.23 -4.18 -5.21
C PRO A 131 14.42 -3.77 -3.99
N ALA A 132 14.17 -2.48 -3.76
CA ALA A 132 13.34 -2.00 -2.66
C ALA A 132 11.85 -2.02 -3.06
N THR A 133 11.02 -2.72 -2.29
CA THR A 133 9.59 -2.91 -2.59
C THR A 133 8.65 -2.44 -1.46
N SER A 134 9.09 -2.52 -0.21
CA SER A 134 8.32 -2.07 0.96
C SER A 134 9.24 -1.78 2.13
N PHE A 135 8.69 -1.22 3.22
CA PHE A 135 9.45 -0.77 4.38
C PHE A 135 8.78 -1.11 5.70
N ALA A 136 9.61 -1.15 6.76
CA ALA A 136 9.17 -1.00 8.14
C ALA A 136 10.23 -0.26 8.94
N LEU A 137 9.82 0.51 9.94
CA LEU A 137 10.71 1.12 10.92
C LEU A 137 10.90 0.18 12.11
N PHE A 138 12.15 0.03 12.55
CA PHE A 138 12.50 -0.75 13.73
C PHE A 138 13.55 0.00 14.55
N GLY A 139 13.10 0.77 15.51
CA GLY A 139 13.97 1.68 16.28
C GLY A 139 14.69 2.68 15.38
N ASP A 140 16.02 2.63 15.39
CA ASP A 140 16.87 3.44 14.51
C ASP A 140 17.26 2.73 13.21
N PHE A 141 16.48 1.73 12.80
CA PHE A 141 16.70 0.99 11.57
C PHE A 141 15.51 1.10 10.61
N LEU A 142 15.83 1.16 9.34
CA LEU A 142 14.93 0.97 8.22
C LEU A 142 15.09 -0.46 7.72
N LEU A 143 14.05 -1.26 7.88
CA LEU A 143 13.93 -2.57 7.26
C LEU A 143 13.28 -2.39 5.90
N THR A 144 13.85 -3.00 4.88
CA THR A 144 13.37 -2.90 3.50
C THR A 144 13.12 -4.28 2.95
N ALA A 145 11.90 -4.53 2.46
CA ALA A 145 11.62 -5.73 1.68
C ALA A 145 12.34 -5.64 0.33
N ILE A 146 13.13 -6.66 -0.01
CA ILE A 146 13.96 -6.71 -1.22
C ILE A 146 13.70 -7.95 -2.08
N SER A 147 12.41 -8.28 -2.20
CA SER A 147 11.90 -9.39 -3.00
C SER A 147 12.59 -10.73 -2.65
N GLU A 148 13.14 -11.45 -3.62
CA GLU A 148 13.80 -12.75 -3.44
C GLU A 148 15.08 -12.71 -2.59
N LYS A 149 15.66 -11.54 -2.37
CA LYS A 149 16.83 -11.38 -1.51
C LYS A 149 16.48 -11.33 -0.01
N GLY A 150 15.21 -11.11 0.32
CA GLY A 150 14.72 -11.08 1.68
C GLY A 150 14.57 -9.69 2.26
N VAL A 151 15.28 -9.35 3.32
CA VAL A 151 15.15 -8.08 4.04
C VAL A 151 16.50 -7.37 4.11
N GLY A 152 16.55 -6.16 3.56
CA GLY A 152 17.68 -5.23 3.67
C GLY A 152 17.57 -4.38 4.93
N ILE A 153 18.71 -4.00 5.48
CA ILE A 153 18.83 -3.27 6.74
C ILE A 153 19.69 -2.04 6.54
N ALA A 154 19.17 -0.87 6.89
CA ALA A 154 19.94 0.36 7.01
C ALA A 154 19.75 0.98 8.40
N GLU A 155 20.82 1.42 9.02
CA GLU A 155 20.76 2.28 10.20
C GLU A 155 20.42 3.71 9.77
N ILE A 156 19.45 4.30 10.46
CA ILE A 156 18.92 5.64 10.19
C ILE A 156 18.95 6.53 11.45
N THR A 157 19.96 6.32 12.32
CA THR A 157 20.28 7.24 13.43
C THR A 157 20.45 8.67 12.90
N TYR A 158 21.01 8.81 11.70
CA TYR A 158 21.00 10.04 10.90
C TYR A 158 20.08 9.85 9.70
N PRO A 159 18.79 10.22 9.81
CA PRO A 159 17.77 9.85 8.83
C PRO A 159 18.07 10.23 7.39
N THR A 160 18.77 11.38 7.16
CA THR A 160 19.16 11.84 5.81
C THR A 160 20.36 11.08 5.22
N GLN A 161 21.04 10.25 6.02
CA GLN A 161 22.25 9.52 5.62
C GLN A 161 22.16 8.05 6.06
N PRO A 162 21.30 7.22 5.48
CA PRO A 162 21.17 5.82 5.83
C PRO A 162 22.49 5.06 5.65
N ASP A 163 22.91 4.32 6.67
CA ASP A 163 24.08 3.46 6.63
C ASP A 163 23.65 2.00 6.42
N VAL A 164 23.92 1.47 5.22
CA VAL A 164 23.55 0.09 4.86
C VAL A 164 24.36 -0.91 5.67
N ARG A 165 23.67 -1.69 6.49
CA ARG A 165 24.25 -2.71 7.37
C ARG A 165 24.34 -4.10 6.70
N GLY A 166 23.40 -4.42 5.83
CA GLY A 166 23.39 -5.71 5.14
C GLY A 166 22.00 -6.15 4.75
N GLU A 167 21.88 -7.43 4.48
CA GLU A 167 20.61 -8.08 4.15
C GLU A 167 20.59 -9.49 4.73
N PHE A 168 19.41 -10.03 5.02
CA PHE A 168 19.25 -11.43 5.35
C PHE A 168 18.19 -12.10 4.47
N ALA A 169 18.49 -13.33 4.08
CA ALA A 169 17.62 -14.09 3.19
C ALA A 169 16.39 -14.63 3.93
N ILE A 170 15.28 -14.66 3.23
CA ILE A 170 14.04 -15.31 3.66
C ILE A 170 13.61 -16.37 2.66
N SER A 171 12.61 -17.18 3.02
CA SER A 171 11.92 -18.05 2.07
C SER A 171 10.83 -17.28 1.35
N GLY A 172 10.83 -17.30 0.00
CA GLY A 172 9.86 -16.57 -0.82
C GLY A 172 10.29 -15.15 -1.16
N TYR A 173 9.31 -14.31 -1.46
CA TYR A 173 9.50 -12.92 -1.89
C TYR A 173 9.03 -11.98 -0.77
N ALA A 174 9.94 -11.21 -0.17
CA ALA A 174 9.55 -10.16 0.78
C ALA A 174 8.77 -9.05 0.07
N ASN A 175 7.51 -8.86 0.44
CA ASN A 175 6.64 -7.83 -0.08
C ASN A 175 6.18 -6.85 1.01
N GLY A 176 5.81 -7.35 2.19
CA GLY A 176 5.39 -6.55 3.34
C GLY A 176 6.15 -6.94 4.60
N LEU A 177 6.38 -5.98 5.49
CA LEU A 177 7.13 -6.15 6.74
C LEU A 177 6.32 -5.59 7.90
N ALA A 178 6.22 -6.34 8.99
CA ALA A 178 5.58 -5.89 10.23
C ALA A 178 6.43 -6.33 11.44
N PRO A 179 7.27 -5.44 11.99
CA PRO A 179 7.92 -5.70 13.27
C PRO A 179 6.87 -5.81 14.40
N HIS A 180 7.04 -6.79 15.29
CA HIS A 180 6.27 -6.90 16.52
C HIS A 180 7.22 -6.71 17.71
N ASP A 181 7.01 -5.64 18.45
CA ASP A 181 7.88 -5.16 19.52
C ASP A 181 9.38 -5.14 19.12
N THR A 182 10.27 -5.65 19.97
CA THR A 182 11.73 -5.74 19.72
C THR A 182 12.19 -7.16 19.43
N THR A 183 11.29 -8.11 19.22
CA THR A 183 11.62 -9.53 19.19
C THR A 183 11.27 -10.23 17.88
N LEU A 184 10.21 -9.83 17.21
CA LEU A 184 9.73 -10.52 16.01
C LEU A 184 9.67 -9.60 14.79
N LEU A 185 9.92 -10.20 13.63
CA LEU A 185 9.61 -9.62 12.33
C LEU A 185 8.70 -10.59 11.57
N LEU A 186 7.50 -10.13 11.25
CA LEU A 186 6.59 -10.81 10.36
C LEU A 186 6.79 -10.30 8.94
N VAL A 187 6.81 -11.21 7.98
CA VAL A 187 7.06 -10.91 6.57
C VAL A 187 5.95 -11.52 5.71
N ALA A 188 5.30 -10.70 4.88
CA ALA A 188 4.46 -11.18 3.79
C ALA A 188 5.38 -11.67 2.65
N CYS A 189 5.33 -12.97 2.35
CA CYS A 189 6.32 -13.69 1.54
C CYS A 189 5.78 -14.15 0.17
N GLY A 190 4.87 -13.39 -0.45
CA GLY A 190 4.30 -13.74 -1.74
C GLY A 190 3.56 -15.09 -1.71
N GLU A 191 3.93 -16.01 -2.59
CA GLU A 191 3.31 -17.36 -2.67
C GLU A 191 3.56 -18.22 -1.42
N MET A 192 4.51 -17.86 -0.56
CA MET A 192 4.82 -18.58 0.68
C MET A 192 3.98 -18.14 1.88
N GLY A 193 3.08 -17.18 1.68
CA GLY A 193 2.22 -16.65 2.74
C GLY A 193 2.97 -15.76 3.73
N MET A 194 2.99 -16.10 5.01
CA MET A 194 3.65 -15.33 6.08
C MET A 194 4.77 -16.12 6.74
N SER A 195 5.90 -15.46 6.97
CA SER A 195 7.03 -15.99 7.75
C SER A 195 7.32 -15.12 8.96
N ILE A 196 7.81 -15.73 10.05
CA ILE A 196 8.16 -15.07 11.30
C ILE A 196 9.62 -15.31 11.62
N TYR A 197 10.35 -14.24 11.87
CA TYR A 197 11.76 -14.26 12.22
C TYR A 197 11.98 -13.73 13.64
N ASP A 198 12.82 -14.38 14.41
CA ASP A 198 13.29 -13.89 15.71
C ASP A 198 14.38 -12.84 15.46
N ILE A 199 14.09 -11.60 15.84
CA ILE A 199 15.01 -10.47 15.74
C ILE A 199 15.42 -9.92 17.12
N SER A 200 15.23 -10.72 18.20
CA SER A 200 15.58 -10.33 19.57
C SER A 200 17.07 -9.99 19.73
N ASP A 201 17.94 -10.66 18.97
CA ASP A 201 19.38 -10.39 18.91
C ASP A 201 19.76 -9.39 17.80
N PHE A 202 18.85 -8.48 17.45
CA PHE A 202 19.09 -7.45 16.43
C PHE A 202 20.16 -6.45 16.89
N GLN A 203 21.42 -6.84 16.71
CA GLN A 203 22.57 -6.04 17.12
C GLN A 203 23.14 -5.26 15.92
N GLN A 204 22.89 -3.94 15.89
CA GLN A 204 23.44 -3.04 14.87
C GLN A 204 23.17 -3.44 13.41
N GLY A 205 22.10 -4.22 13.18
CA GLY A 205 21.72 -4.68 11.85
C GLY A 205 22.55 -5.84 11.28
N TYR A 206 23.43 -6.43 12.07
CA TYR A 206 24.21 -7.61 11.69
C TYR A 206 23.72 -8.87 12.43
N GLY A 207 23.54 -9.96 11.71
CA GLY A 207 23.16 -11.22 12.34
C GLY A 207 22.53 -12.23 11.39
N THR A 208 22.26 -13.40 11.93
CA THR A 208 21.37 -14.40 11.35
C THR A 208 20.10 -14.43 12.19
N TYR A 209 18.96 -14.25 11.56
CA TYR A 209 17.67 -14.17 12.22
C TYR A 209 16.95 -15.51 12.07
N PRO A 210 16.75 -16.28 13.17
CA PRO A 210 16.09 -17.58 13.10
C PRO A 210 14.68 -17.46 12.54
N HIS A 211 14.35 -18.30 11.57
CA HIS A 211 12.98 -18.52 11.13
C HIS A 211 12.27 -19.40 12.15
N ILE A 212 11.26 -18.88 12.84
CA ILE A 212 10.62 -19.53 13.99
C ILE A 212 9.16 -19.90 13.77
N GLY A 213 8.54 -19.40 12.71
CA GLY A 213 7.15 -19.69 12.40
C GLY A 213 6.78 -19.30 10.99
N TRP A 214 5.75 -19.92 10.46
CA TRP A 214 5.21 -19.61 9.13
C TRP A 214 3.77 -20.07 9.00
N CYS A 215 3.06 -19.46 8.07
CA CYS A 215 1.71 -19.86 7.70
C CYS A 215 1.56 -19.73 6.18
N ASP A 216 1.31 -20.85 5.51
CA ASP A 216 0.95 -20.85 4.10
C ASP A 216 -0.44 -20.22 3.94
N THR A 217 -0.57 -19.25 3.04
CA THR A 217 -1.83 -18.57 2.76
C THR A 217 -2.24 -18.75 1.31
N PRO A 218 -3.53 -18.90 1.02
CA PRO A 218 -3.99 -18.86 -0.35
C PRO A 218 -3.69 -17.49 -0.98
N GLY A 219 -3.35 -17.49 -2.26
CA GLY A 219 -3.01 -16.28 -3.02
C GLY A 219 -1.60 -15.78 -2.77
N TYR A 220 -1.33 -14.56 -3.22
CA TYR A 220 -0.01 -13.94 -3.14
C TYR A 220 -0.01 -12.86 -2.06
N ALA A 221 0.74 -13.06 -0.97
CA ALA A 221 0.82 -12.11 0.14
C ALA A 221 1.58 -10.84 -0.26
N GLU A 222 0.86 -9.73 -0.40
CA GLU A 222 1.34 -8.42 -0.86
C GLU A 222 1.70 -7.49 0.30
N ALA A 223 0.81 -7.38 1.27
CA ALA A 223 0.96 -6.48 2.41
C ALA A 223 0.54 -7.16 3.72
N ILE A 224 1.02 -6.61 4.83
CA ILE A 224 0.75 -7.12 6.18
C ILE A 224 0.58 -5.95 7.16
N THR A 225 -0.40 -6.07 8.05
CA THR A 225 -0.52 -5.25 9.27
C THR A 225 -0.82 -6.15 10.46
N ILE A 226 -0.55 -5.69 11.68
CA ILE A 226 -0.69 -6.50 12.89
C ILE A 226 -1.47 -5.80 14.00
N ILE A 227 -2.09 -6.60 14.87
CA ILE A 227 -2.52 -6.17 16.20
C ILE A 227 -1.57 -6.83 17.20
N GLU A 228 -0.59 -6.08 17.67
CA GLU A 228 0.48 -6.59 18.51
C GLU A 228 -0.04 -7.24 19.80
N ASP A 229 -0.90 -6.56 20.55
CA ASP A 229 -1.43 -7.02 21.84
C ASP A 229 -2.30 -8.28 21.73
N LYS A 230 -2.73 -8.65 20.53
CA LYS A 230 -3.50 -9.86 20.25
C LYS A 230 -2.71 -10.92 19.49
N SER A 231 -1.50 -10.61 19.02
CA SER A 231 -0.71 -11.46 18.14
C SER A 231 -1.50 -11.91 16.90
N ILE A 232 -2.21 -10.97 16.27
CA ILE A 232 -2.99 -11.19 15.06
C ILE A 232 -2.36 -10.42 13.90
N ALA A 233 -2.14 -11.11 12.78
CA ALA A 233 -1.73 -10.51 11.52
C ALA A 233 -2.88 -10.53 10.51
N PHE A 234 -2.97 -9.47 9.71
CA PHE A 234 -3.85 -9.34 8.56
C PHE A 234 -3.00 -9.22 7.30
N LEU A 235 -3.27 -10.05 6.31
CA LEU A 235 -2.55 -10.07 5.04
C LEU A 235 -3.50 -9.76 3.89
N ALA A 236 -3.08 -8.87 3.00
CA ALA A 236 -3.65 -8.72 1.67
C ALA A 236 -3.01 -9.79 0.77
N CYS A 237 -3.82 -10.76 0.32
CA CYS A 237 -3.34 -11.94 -0.40
C CYS A 237 -3.84 -11.99 -1.86
N GLY A 238 -3.72 -10.87 -2.59
CA GLY A 238 -4.07 -10.79 -3.99
C GLY A 238 -5.48 -11.30 -4.27
N THR A 239 -5.63 -12.28 -5.16
CA THR A 239 -6.93 -12.85 -5.54
C THR A 239 -7.62 -13.65 -4.41
N ALA A 240 -6.94 -13.97 -3.32
CA ALA A 240 -7.50 -14.64 -2.16
C ALA A 240 -8.02 -13.68 -1.07
N GLY A 241 -7.95 -12.37 -1.33
CA GLY A 241 -8.50 -11.34 -0.45
C GLY A 241 -7.75 -11.20 0.86
N LEU A 242 -8.48 -11.07 1.97
CA LEU A 242 -7.93 -10.89 3.32
C LEU A 242 -7.74 -12.24 4.01
N GLN A 243 -6.54 -12.47 4.55
CA GLN A 243 -6.27 -13.58 5.46
C GLN A 243 -5.98 -13.03 6.87
N ILE A 244 -6.55 -13.66 7.89
CA ILE A 244 -6.40 -13.30 9.31
C ILE A 244 -5.69 -14.43 10.00
N ILE A 245 -4.52 -14.17 10.60
CA ILE A 245 -3.60 -15.18 11.11
C ILE A 245 -3.35 -14.95 12.60
N ASP A 246 -3.51 -16.02 13.38
CA ASP A 246 -3.07 -16.07 14.77
C ASP A 246 -1.63 -16.58 14.83
N TYR A 247 -0.74 -15.78 15.40
CA TYR A 247 0.67 -16.12 15.63
C TYR A 247 1.09 -16.05 17.10
N SER A 248 0.13 -16.16 18.01
CA SER A 248 0.37 -16.16 19.46
C SER A 248 1.28 -17.32 19.91
N ASP A 249 1.27 -18.43 19.16
CA ASP A 249 2.23 -19.53 19.26
C ASP A 249 2.96 -19.66 17.93
N THR A 250 4.21 -19.21 17.87
CA THR A 250 5.03 -19.25 16.66
C THR A 250 5.33 -20.67 16.16
N SER A 251 5.17 -21.69 17.02
CA SER A 251 5.28 -23.09 16.62
C SER A 251 3.99 -23.65 15.99
N ASN A 252 2.88 -22.93 16.10
CA ASN A 252 1.57 -23.32 15.58
C ASN A 252 0.78 -22.11 15.05
N VAL A 253 1.30 -21.51 13.99
CA VAL A 253 0.69 -20.36 13.30
C VAL A 253 -0.41 -20.83 12.36
N PHE A 254 -1.59 -20.22 12.40
CA PHE A 254 -2.73 -20.67 11.58
C PHE A 254 -3.67 -19.54 11.18
N ILE A 255 -4.41 -19.76 10.08
CA ILE A 255 -5.45 -18.85 9.63
C ILE A 255 -6.69 -19.00 10.54
N VAL A 256 -7.05 -17.92 11.25
CA VAL A 256 -8.23 -17.89 12.13
C VAL A 256 -9.49 -17.47 11.37
N GLY A 257 -9.35 -16.67 10.32
CA GLY A 257 -10.44 -16.22 9.48
C GLY A 257 -9.95 -15.70 8.13
N ARG A 258 -10.90 -15.52 7.21
CA ARG A 258 -10.62 -14.98 5.88
C ARG A 258 -11.83 -14.24 5.33
N TYR A 259 -11.58 -13.32 4.43
CA TYR A 259 -12.62 -12.65 3.65
C TYR A 259 -12.23 -12.67 2.16
N ASP A 260 -13.09 -13.30 1.34
CA ASP A 260 -12.89 -13.41 -0.10
C ASP A 260 -13.27 -12.06 -0.75
N ALA A 261 -12.29 -11.17 -0.90
CA ALA A 261 -12.49 -9.84 -1.47
C ALA A 261 -12.72 -9.92 -2.99
N THR A 262 -13.53 -8.99 -3.51
CA THR A 262 -13.61 -8.78 -4.96
C THR A 262 -12.37 -8.02 -5.43
N GLY A 263 -11.77 -8.41 -6.57
CA GLY A 263 -10.58 -7.80 -7.12
C GLY A 263 -9.28 -8.40 -6.58
N TYR A 264 -8.20 -7.63 -6.63
CA TYR A 264 -6.87 -8.06 -6.21
C TYR A 264 -6.45 -7.27 -4.96
N ALA A 265 -6.46 -7.91 -3.78
CA ALA A 265 -6.09 -7.31 -2.51
C ALA A 265 -4.62 -6.87 -2.53
N LYS A 266 -4.38 -5.56 -2.45
CA LYS A 266 -3.06 -4.96 -2.67
C LYS A 266 -2.43 -4.40 -1.41
N ASP A 267 -3.19 -3.62 -0.65
CA ASP A 267 -2.73 -3.00 0.58
C ASP A 267 -3.84 -2.96 1.62
N LEU A 268 -3.49 -2.79 2.89
CA LEU A 268 -4.48 -2.81 3.96
C LEU A 268 -4.04 -1.99 5.16
N GLU A 269 -5.03 -1.42 5.85
CA GLU A 269 -4.82 -0.79 7.14
C GLU A 269 -5.87 -1.27 8.16
N TYR A 270 -5.43 -1.56 9.39
CA TYR A 270 -6.31 -1.92 10.50
C TYR A 270 -6.60 -0.69 11.36
N ARG A 271 -7.90 -0.43 11.60
CA ARG A 271 -8.33 0.59 12.55
C ARG A 271 -9.69 0.26 13.14
N ASN A 272 -9.81 0.32 14.47
CA ASN A 272 -11.09 0.20 15.19
C ASN A 272 -11.93 -1.02 14.80
N ASN A 273 -11.34 -2.23 14.80
CA ASN A 273 -11.94 -3.49 14.36
C ASN A 273 -12.44 -3.49 12.89
N ARG A 274 -11.84 -2.67 12.05
CA ARG A 274 -12.05 -2.64 10.61
C ARG A 274 -10.74 -2.83 9.89
N ILE A 275 -10.80 -3.54 8.78
CA ILE A 275 -9.75 -3.54 7.77
C ILE A 275 -10.26 -2.70 6.59
N PHE A 276 -9.42 -1.77 6.18
CA PHE A 276 -9.56 -0.99 4.96
C PHE A 276 -8.64 -1.64 3.93
N LEU A 277 -9.22 -2.33 2.96
CA LEU A 277 -8.50 -3.16 1.99
C LEU A 277 -8.61 -2.55 0.60
N THR A 278 -7.48 -2.13 0.02
CA THR A 278 -7.43 -1.73 -1.39
C THR A 278 -7.41 -2.96 -2.29
N THR A 279 -8.20 -2.94 -3.37
CA THR A 279 -8.42 -4.11 -4.22
C THR A 279 -8.27 -3.81 -5.71
N GLU A 280 -7.34 -2.92 -6.04
CA GLU A 280 -7.08 -2.45 -7.40
C GLU A 280 -8.37 -1.97 -8.10
N LEU A 281 -8.76 -2.62 -9.21
CA LEU A 281 -9.95 -2.26 -10.01
C LEU A 281 -11.29 -2.36 -9.26
N ALA A 282 -11.34 -3.01 -8.10
CA ALA A 282 -12.56 -3.10 -7.29
C ALA A 282 -12.61 -2.06 -6.16
N GLY A 283 -11.65 -1.14 -6.13
CA GLY A 283 -11.61 0.01 -5.23
C GLY A 283 -11.27 -0.36 -3.79
N LEU A 284 -11.92 0.30 -2.83
CA LEU A 284 -11.75 0.08 -1.40
C LEU A 284 -12.87 -0.79 -0.82
N GLN A 285 -12.51 -1.85 -0.10
CA GLN A 285 -13.44 -2.65 0.69
C GLN A 285 -13.21 -2.44 2.17
N ILE A 286 -14.27 -2.16 2.92
CA ILE A 286 -14.24 -1.96 4.36
C ILE A 286 -14.82 -3.20 5.03
N ILE A 287 -14.03 -3.90 5.84
CA ILE A 287 -14.32 -5.21 6.39
C ILE A 287 -14.37 -5.11 7.92
N ASN A 288 -15.46 -5.53 8.54
CA ASN A 288 -15.57 -5.69 9.99
C ASN A 288 -14.81 -6.95 10.42
N VAL A 289 -13.86 -6.79 11.33
CA VAL A 289 -13.03 -7.86 11.90
C VAL A 289 -13.16 -7.94 13.42
N ALA A 290 -14.26 -7.46 13.99
CA ALA A 290 -14.54 -7.60 15.42
C ALA A 290 -14.66 -9.09 15.82
N ASP A 291 -15.22 -9.92 14.96
CA ASP A 291 -15.14 -11.38 15.01
C ASP A 291 -14.10 -11.83 13.97
N LEU A 292 -12.90 -12.18 14.43
CA LEU A 292 -11.77 -12.56 13.57
C LEU A 292 -12.06 -13.81 12.75
N ALA A 293 -12.89 -14.74 13.27
CA ALA A 293 -13.23 -15.98 12.59
C ALA A 293 -14.30 -15.78 11.50
N ASN A 294 -15.12 -14.73 11.61
CA ASN A 294 -16.21 -14.43 10.70
C ASN A 294 -16.18 -12.95 10.26
N PRO A 295 -15.15 -12.52 9.51
CA PRO A 295 -15.11 -11.17 8.99
C PRO A 295 -16.27 -10.92 8.02
N SER A 296 -16.78 -9.68 7.98
CA SER A 296 -17.94 -9.32 7.16
C SER A 296 -17.76 -7.95 6.50
N LEU A 297 -18.27 -7.82 5.27
CA LEU A 297 -18.25 -6.57 4.53
C LEU A 297 -19.12 -5.51 5.23
N ILE A 298 -18.59 -4.30 5.38
CA ILE A 298 -19.32 -3.11 5.81
C ILE A 298 -19.76 -2.30 4.59
N GLY A 299 -18.83 -2.06 3.65
CA GLY A 299 -19.10 -1.25 2.48
C GLY A 299 -18.00 -1.35 1.44
N VAL A 300 -18.31 -0.87 0.23
CA VAL A 300 -17.37 -0.77 -0.88
C VAL A 300 -17.41 0.65 -1.42
N VAL A 301 -16.25 1.26 -1.62
CA VAL A 301 -16.12 2.54 -2.30
C VAL A 301 -15.39 2.31 -3.62
N ASP A 302 -16.09 2.55 -4.72
CA ASP A 302 -15.53 2.42 -6.07
C ASP A 302 -14.51 3.51 -6.32
N THR A 303 -13.32 3.12 -6.78
CA THR A 303 -12.24 4.00 -7.23
C THR A 303 -11.66 3.46 -8.55
N GLU A 304 -10.76 4.21 -9.19
CA GLU A 304 -10.27 3.80 -10.51
C GLU A 304 -9.29 2.63 -10.43
N TYR A 305 -8.30 2.70 -9.50
CA TYR A 305 -7.30 1.65 -9.28
C TYR A 305 -6.60 1.81 -7.93
N ALA A 306 -7.25 1.36 -6.85
CA ALA A 306 -6.76 1.55 -5.49
C ALA A 306 -5.48 0.75 -5.20
N LEU A 307 -4.40 1.42 -4.83
CA LEU A 307 -3.09 0.84 -4.51
C LEU A 307 -2.74 1.02 -3.03
N GLY A 308 -2.13 2.16 -2.66
CA GLY A 308 -1.73 2.47 -1.30
C GLY A 308 -2.84 3.13 -0.50
N ILE A 309 -2.79 3.02 0.82
CA ILE A 309 -3.83 3.53 1.71
C ILE A 309 -3.24 4.11 3.00
N GLU A 310 -3.83 5.19 3.47
CA GLU A 310 -3.60 5.79 4.79
C GLU A 310 -4.94 6.13 5.42
N VAL A 311 -5.13 5.85 6.72
CA VAL A 311 -6.41 6.06 7.43
C VAL A 311 -6.21 6.83 8.72
N ASP A 312 -6.89 7.97 8.86
CA ASP A 312 -6.99 8.68 10.15
C ASP A 312 -8.37 8.49 10.81
N ASP A 313 -8.67 9.25 11.86
CA ASP A 313 -9.94 9.10 12.58
C ASP A 313 -11.18 9.53 11.77
N LYS A 314 -10.99 10.30 10.70
CA LYS A 314 -12.08 10.96 9.95
C LYS A 314 -12.07 10.65 8.47
N TYR A 315 -10.90 10.32 7.92
CA TYR A 315 -10.71 10.20 6.50
C TYR A 315 -9.85 9.00 6.13
N ILE A 316 -10.08 8.53 4.93
CA ILE A 316 -9.26 7.53 4.24
C ILE A 316 -8.66 8.24 3.03
N TYR A 317 -7.39 8.03 2.79
CA TYR A 317 -6.63 8.57 1.67
C TYR A 317 -6.12 7.41 0.83
N ILE A 318 -6.49 7.38 -0.44
CA ILE A 318 -6.11 6.31 -1.37
C ILE A 318 -5.23 6.88 -2.46
N ALA A 319 -4.08 6.26 -2.66
CA ALA A 319 -3.30 6.40 -3.87
C ALA A 319 -3.94 5.51 -4.96
N ASP A 320 -4.57 6.15 -5.95
CA ASP A 320 -5.49 5.52 -6.90
C ASP A 320 -4.93 5.49 -8.32
N ASP A 321 -3.63 5.21 -8.44
CA ASP A 321 -2.89 5.15 -9.70
C ASP A 321 -3.17 6.36 -10.60
N THR A 322 -3.82 6.15 -11.76
CA THR A 322 -4.23 7.22 -12.69
C THR A 322 -5.34 8.11 -12.13
N GLY A 323 -6.13 7.63 -11.18
CA GLY A 323 -7.15 8.39 -10.46
C GLY A 323 -6.57 9.41 -9.47
N GLY A 324 -5.27 9.33 -9.19
CA GLY A 324 -4.54 10.24 -8.32
C GLY A 324 -4.80 9.98 -6.84
N LEU A 325 -5.13 11.02 -6.07
CA LEU A 325 -5.50 10.93 -4.66
C LEU A 325 -7.02 10.92 -4.51
N VAL A 326 -7.58 9.92 -3.85
CA VAL A 326 -9.00 9.88 -3.46
C VAL A 326 -9.12 10.05 -1.94
N ILE A 327 -9.95 11.00 -1.50
CA ILE A 327 -10.22 11.26 -0.09
C ILE A 327 -11.66 10.86 0.23
N ILE A 328 -11.82 9.98 1.22
CA ILE A 328 -13.10 9.39 1.61
C ILE A 328 -13.38 9.75 3.07
N SER A 329 -14.62 10.17 3.39
CA SER A 329 -15.03 10.42 4.76
C SER A 329 -15.44 9.12 5.46
N ILE A 330 -15.03 8.98 6.72
CA ILE A 330 -15.48 7.91 7.63
C ILE A 330 -16.81 8.37 8.27
N PRO A 331 -17.87 7.52 8.32
CA PRO A 331 -19.18 7.84 8.89
C PRO A 331 -19.16 8.04 10.41
#